data_0937a09e9450ccf1952e66181ec7f191
#
_entry.id   0937a09e9450ccf1952e66181ec7f191
#
_cell.length_a   1.000
_cell.length_b   1.000
_cell.length_c   1.000
_cell.angle_alpha   90.00
_cell.angle_beta   90.00
_cell.angle_gamma   90.00
#
_symmetry.space_group_name_H-M   'P 1'
#
loop_
_entity.id
_entity.type
_entity.pdbx_description
1 polymer ?
#
loop_
_entity_poly.entity_id
_entity_poly.type
_entity_poly.pdbx_seq_one_letter_code
_entity_poly.pdbx_strand_id
1 'polypeptide(L)'
;MPQKDVPVFEIASDDPDEQKLILSSMPPSAAQKRLALAVVFSLIGAFFVTVGPLSSLRPPQSGDFVLAYTAAMVGNNLITAVLLFAQFSILRTPAVLVISSGYLFTALTVIPWMLTFPGVFAPDGLLGVGPRSSAWLYMLWHAGFSLFVVVYALMKHLGTTKEAWKTSHYPVMLAGVAVIAVVCIATLLVTKDIAQFPALTDNIGQLSPIWKYAAGVAVLTSLVAIMSLWIRQPSVLDLWLMVVMCSYVIEILLVRFPVPGRFTVGWYAGRL
;
A
#
# COMPACT_ATOMS: atom_id res chain seq x y z
N MET A 1 48.03 19.92 -37.48
CA MET A 1 47.79 18.95 -36.42
C MET A 1 46.32 18.61 -36.41
N PRO A 2 45.90 17.39 -36.77
CA PRO A 2 44.50 17.02 -36.76
C PRO A 2 44.06 16.68 -35.34
N GLN A 3 42.93 17.24 -34.95
CA GLN A 3 42.23 17.04 -33.69
C GLN A 3 41.71 15.58 -33.66
N LYS A 4 42.13 14.82 -32.68
CA LYS A 4 41.67 13.47 -32.41
C LYS A 4 40.24 13.57 -31.88
N ASP A 5 39.31 13.06 -32.64
CA ASP A 5 37.95 12.76 -32.14
C ASP A 5 38.02 11.73 -31.00
N VAL A 6 37.63 12.15 -29.82
CA VAL A 6 37.43 11.25 -28.69
C VAL A 6 36.07 10.58 -28.90
N PRO A 7 35.98 9.24 -28.97
CA PRO A 7 34.72 8.60 -29.13
C PRO A 7 33.87 8.85 -27.86
N VAL A 8 32.75 9.51 -28.04
CA VAL A 8 31.67 9.58 -27.02
C VAL A 8 31.21 8.15 -26.82
N PHE A 9 31.56 7.55 -25.68
CA PHE A 9 31.02 6.28 -25.25
C PHE A 9 29.54 6.48 -24.98
N GLU A 10 28.73 6.24 -26.00
CA GLU A 10 27.30 6.03 -25.91
C GLU A 10 27.10 4.68 -25.21
N ILE A 11 26.94 4.70 -23.87
CA ILE A 11 26.53 3.54 -23.09
C ILE A 11 25.02 3.39 -23.31
N ALA A 12 24.64 2.99 -24.51
CA ALA A 12 23.42 2.25 -24.74
C ALA A 12 23.76 0.79 -24.40
N SER A 13 23.44 0.32 -23.21
CA SER A 13 23.43 -1.09 -22.92
C SER A 13 22.35 -1.73 -23.78
N ASP A 14 22.75 -2.35 -24.88
CA ASP A 14 21.88 -3.09 -25.82
C ASP A 14 21.49 -4.47 -25.22
N ASP A 15 21.59 -4.65 -23.92
CA ASP A 15 21.18 -5.88 -23.24
C ASP A 15 19.67 -5.85 -23.02
N PRO A 16 18.89 -6.67 -23.78
CA PRO A 16 17.43 -6.75 -23.61
C PRO A 16 17.01 -7.17 -22.20
N ASP A 17 17.89 -7.76 -21.41
CA ASP A 17 17.61 -8.20 -20.04
C ASP A 17 17.78 -7.07 -19.00
N GLU A 18 18.67 -6.10 -19.23
CA GLU A 18 18.73 -4.87 -18.43
C GLU A 18 17.49 -3.98 -18.63
N GLN A 19 16.96 -3.91 -19.83
CA GLN A 19 15.74 -3.15 -20.11
C GLN A 19 14.50 -3.76 -19.46
N LYS A 20 14.45 -5.08 -19.26
CA LYS A 20 13.32 -5.77 -18.59
C LYS A 20 13.18 -5.49 -17.11
N LEU A 21 14.22 -4.95 -16.46
CA LEU A 21 14.21 -4.63 -15.03
C LEU A 21 13.61 -3.25 -14.69
N ILE A 22 13.30 -2.42 -15.69
CA ILE A 22 12.88 -1.02 -15.48
C ILE A 22 11.34 -0.88 -15.56
N LEU A 23 10.62 -1.54 -14.66
CA LEU A 23 9.14 -1.48 -14.61
C LEU A 23 8.58 -0.06 -14.45
N SER A 24 9.35 0.84 -13.84
CA SER A 24 8.92 2.22 -13.58
C SER A 24 8.97 3.16 -14.80
N SER A 25 9.65 2.75 -15.88
CA SER A 25 9.79 3.57 -17.10
C SER A 25 9.18 2.94 -18.36
N MET A 26 8.92 1.62 -18.37
CA MET A 26 8.36 0.94 -19.53
C MET A 26 6.86 1.20 -19.70
N PRO A 27 6.38 1.55 -20.90
CA PRO A 27 4.95 1.64 -21.17
C PRO A 27 4.31 0.24 -21.08
N PRO A 28 3.11 0.10 -20.50
CA PRO A 28 2.44 -1.19 -20.38
C PRO A 28 1.97 -1.71 -21.73
N SER A 29 2.21 -2.99 -22.00
CA SER A 29 1.73 -3.70 -23.18
C SER A 29 0.20 -3.83 -23.17
N ALA A 30 -0.41 -4.10 -24.33
CA ALA A 30 -1.85 -4.35 -24.42
C ALA A 30 -2.28 -5.57 -23.59
N ALA A 31 -1.43 -6.59 -23.45
CA ALA A 31 -1.68 -7.76 -22.62
C ALA A 31 -1.72 -7.39 -21.13
N GLN A 32 -0.77 -6.59 -20.65
CA GLN A 32 -0.73 -6.11 -19.26
C GLN A 32 -1.94 -5.23 -18.93
N LYS A 33 -2.35 -4.34 -19.83
CA LYS A 33 -3.56 -3.52 -19.66
C LYS A 33 -4.82 -4.39 -19.56
N ARG A 34 -4.96 -5.40 -20.43
CA ARG A 34 -6.08 -6.35 -20.38
C ARG A 34 -6.08 -7.17 -19.09
N LEU A 35 -4.91 -7.63 -18.65
CA LEU A 35 -4.77 -8.35 -17.40
C LEU A 35 -5.17 -7.47 -16.19
N ALA A 36 -4.69 -6.24 -16.13
CA ALA A 36 -5.04 -5.30 -15.06
C ALA A 36 -6.56 -5.03 -15.03
N LEU A 37 -7.18 -4.81 -16.19
CA LEU A 37 -8.63 -4.67 -16.29
C LEU A 37 -9.37 -5.92 -15.85
N ALA A 38 -8.91 -7.11 -16.24
CA ALA A 38 -9.50 -8.38 -15.81
C ALA A 38 -9.44 -8.55 -14.29
N VAL A 39 -8.31 -8.19 -13.66
CA VAL A 39 -8.18 -8.19 -12.20
C VAL A 39 -9.16 -7.22 -11.55
N VAL A 40 -9.25 -5.98 -12.02
CA VAL A 40 -10.19 -4.99 -11.47
C VAL A 40 -11.64 -5.46 -11.63
N PHE A 41 -12.03 -5.98 -12.80
CA PHE A 41 -13.38 -6.52 -13.00
C PHE A 41 -13.66 -7.74 -12.12
N SER A 42 -12.66 -8.61 -11.87
CA SER A 42 -12.78 -9.73 -10.95
C SER A 42 -13.00 -9.26 -9.51
N LEU A 43 -12.28 -8.23 -9.06
CA LEU A 43 -12.46 -7.62 -7.74
C LEU A 43 -13.86 -6.99 -7.60
N ILE A 44 -14.34 -6.29 -8.62
CA ILE A 44 -15.68 -5.72 -8.65
C ILE A 44 -16.73 -6.84 -8.64
N GLY A 45 -16.53 -7.91 -9.41
CA GLY A 45 -17.39 -9.09 -9.40
C GLY A 45 -17.45 -9.75 -8.02
N ALA A 46 -16.29 -9.96 -7.38
CA ALA A 46 -16.19 -10.47 -6.02
C ALA A 46 -16.92 -9.57 -5.01
N PHE A 47 -16.80 -8.24 -5.15
CA PHE A 47 -17.57 -7.28 -4.35
C PHE A 47 -19.07 -7.52 -4.46
N PHE A 48 -19.63 -7.57 -5.67
CA PHE A 48 -21.08 -7.77 -5.86
C PHE A 48 -21.56 -9.14 -5.39
N VAL A 49 -20.76 -10.20 -5.58
CA VAL A 49 -21.07 -11.55 -5.06
C VAL A 49 -21.10 -11.54 -3.52
N THR A 50 -20.17 -10.84 -2.89
CA THR A 50 -20.07 -10.73 -1.43
C THR A 50 -21.23 -9.92 -0.85
N VAL A 51 -21.54 -8.76 -1.45
CA VAL A 51 -22.59 -7.85 -0.98
C VAL A 51 -24.00 -8.40 -1.30
N GLY A 52 -24.14 -9.19 -2.36
CA GLY A 52 -25.41 -9.80 -2.79
C GLY A 52 -25.62 -11.18 -2.17
N PRO A 53 -25.37 -12.27 -2.91
CA PRO A 53 -25.77 -13.63 -2.51
C PRO A 53 -25.07 -14.14 -1.24
N LEU A 54 -23.85 -13.69 -0.95
CA LEU A 54 -23.11 -14.13 0.25
C LEU A 54 -23.38 -13.28 1.49
N SER A 55 -24.17 -12.22 1.38
CA SER A 55 -24.39 -11.24 2.47
C SER A 55 -24.98 -11.85 3.75
N SER A 56 -25.74 -12.93 3.64
CA SER A 56 -26.35 -13.63 4.78
C SER A 56 -25.39 -14.55 5.53
N LEU A 57 -24.26 -14.92 4.94
CA LEU A 57 -23.29 -15.82 5.56
C LEU A 57 -22.62 -15.17 6.78
N ARG A 58 -22.40 -16.00 7.80
CA ARG A 58 -21.71 -15.61 9.04
C ARG A 58 -20.55 -16.57 9.26
N PRO A 59 -19.36 -16.29 8.70
CA PRO A 59 -18.19 -17.12 8.92
C PRO A 59 -17.81 -17.12 10.42
N PRO A 60 -17.23 -18.23 10.91
CA PRO A 60 -16.71 -18.29 12.26
C PRO A 60 -15.56 -17.27 12.43
N GLN A 61 -15.41 -16.76 13.66
CA GLN A 61 -14.25 -15.93 13.97
C GLN A 61 -12.98 -16.78 13.99
N SER A 62 -11.98 -16.37 13.20
CA SER A 62 -10.72 -17.09 13.09
C SER A 62 -9.54 -16.15 13.28
N GLY A 63 -8.85 -16.27 14.44
CA GLY A 63 -7.57 -15.61 14.70
C GLY A 63 -6.47 -16.11 13.74
N ASP A 64 -6.48 -17.40 13.40
CA ASP A 64 -5.50 -18.01 12.49
C ASP A 64 -5.57 -17.39 11.10
N PHE A 65 -6.77 -17.05 10.61
CA PHE A 65 -6.93 -16.34 9.35
C PHE A 65 -6.23 -14.97 9.38
N VAL A 66 -6.42 -14.21 10.48
CA VAL A 66 -5.77 -12.89 10.63
C VAL A 66 -4.26 -13.03 10.62
N LEU A 67 -3.73 -14.05 11.31
CA LEU A 67 -2.30 -14.32 11.36
C LEU A 67 -1.74 -14.69 9.98
N ALA A 68 -2.38 -15.61 9.27
CA ALA A 68 -1.96 -16.06 7.94
C ALA A 68 -2.02 -14.92 6.91
N TYR A 69 -3.13 -14.16 6.89
CA TYR A 69 -3.29 -13.00 6.04
C TYR A 69 -2.21 -11.94 6.30
N THR A 70 -1.95 -11.63 7.57
CA THR A 70 -0.93 -10.64 7.95
C THR A 70 0.46 -11.09 7.54
N ALA A 71 0.80 -12.36 7.76
CA ALA A 71 2.10 -12.91 7.36
C ALA A 71 2.30 -12.79 5.83
N ALA A 72 1.28 -13.12 5.06
CA ALA A 72 1.32 -12.97 3.60
C ALA A 72 1.46 -11.50 3.18
N MET A 73 0.71 -10.59 3.80
CA MET A 73 0.82 -9.14 3.53
C MET A 73 2.21 -8.61 3.84
N VAL A 74 2.75 -8.90 5.03
CA VAL A 74 4.09 -8.45 5.43
C VAL A 74 5.12 -8.99 4.46
N GLY A 75 5.08 -10.29 4.14
CA GLY A 75 6.01 -10.92 3.21
C GLY A 75 5.97 -10.27 1.82
N ASN A 76 4.79 -10.15 1.23
CA ASN A 76 4.63 -9.55 -0.10
C ASN A 76 5.08 -8.08 -0.15
N ASN A 77 4.71 -7.28 0.86
CA ASN A 77 5.10 -5.87 0.90
C ASN A 77 6.60 -5.70 1.15
N LEU A 78 7.25 -6.54 1.98
CA LEU A 78 8.70 -6.51 2.19
C LEU A 78 9.45 -6.91 0.92
N ILE A 79 9.05 -7.99 0.25
CA ILE A 79 9.66 -8.39 -1.03
C ILE A 79 9.56 -7.25 -2.03
N THR A 80 8.39 -6.65 -2.18
CA THR A 80 8.18 -5.53 -3.10
C THR A 80 9.03 -4.31 -2.71
N ALA A 81 9.10 -3.96 -1.43
CA ALA A 81 9.94 -2.88 -0.95
C ALA A 81 11.43 -3.12 -1.28
N VAL A 82 11.95 -4.33 -1.01
CA VAL A 82 13.35 -4.69 -1.30
C VAL A 82 13.63 -4.60 -2.79
N LEU A 83 12.76 -5.15 -3.64
CA LEU A 83 12.93 -5.08 -5.10
C LEU A 83 12.91 -3.64 -5.61
N LEU A 84 12.04 -2.79 -5.08
CA LEU A 84 11.99 -1.37 -5.45
C LEU A 84 13.18 -0.58 -4.90
N PHE A 85 13.69 -0.88 -3.70
CA PHE A 85 14.93 -0.29 -3.20
C PHE A 85 16.14 -0.72 -4.05
N ALA A 86 16.19 -1.98 -4.49
CA ALA A 86 17.21 -2.45 -5.44
C ALA A 86 17.11 -1.69 -6.76
N GLN A 87 15.89 -1.53 -7.30
CA GLN A 87 15.64 -0.73 -8.51
C GLN A 87 16.05 0.75 -8.32
N PHE A 88 15.78 1.34 -7.15
CA PHE A 88 16.27 2.69 -6.81
C PHE A 88 17.79 2.76 -6.82
N SER A 89 18.49 1.74 -6.33
CA SER A 89 19.95 1.70 -6.32
C SER A 89 20.56 1.75 -7.74
N ILE A 90 19.81 1.32 -8.75
CA ILE A 90 20.20 1.38 -10.17
C ILE A 90 19.76 2.72 -10.79
N LEU A 91 18.46 3.04 -10.68
CA LEU A 91 17.85 4.18 -11.38
C LEU A 91 18.10 5.54 -10.71
N ARG A 92 18.32 5.55 -9.40
CA ARG A 92 18.53 6.75 -8.57
C ARG A 92 17.40 7.80 -8.73
N THR A 93 16.17 7.38 -8.96
CA THR A 93 15.03 8.26 -9.09
C THR A 93 14.29 8.39 -7.75
N PRO A 94 14.14 9.62 -7.19
CA PRO A 94 13.48 9.83 -5.90
C PRO A 94 12.05 9.28 -5.85
N ALA A 95 11.33 9.28 -6.96
CA ALA A 95 10.01 8.67 -7.05
C ALA A 95 10.03 7.19 -6.65
N VAL A 96 11.00 6.41 -7.16
CA VAL A 96 11.14 4.99 -6.79
C VAL A 96 11.48 4.82 -5.31
N LEU A 97 12.29 5.72 -4.73
CA LEU A 97 12.57 5.71 -3.28
C LEU A 97 11.29 5.92 -2.46
N VAL A 98 10.43 6.85 -2.87
CA VAL A 98 9.17 7.13 -2.19
C VAL A 98 8.24 5.91 -2.22
N ILE A 99 8.05 5.28 -3.37
CA ILE A 99 7.15 4.12 -3.44
C ILE A 99 7.73 2.90 -2.73
N SER A 100 9.04 2.68 -2.74
CA SER A 100 9.72 1.65 -1.93
C SER A 100 9.45 1.86 -0.44
N SER A 101 9.55 3.12 0.02
CA SER A 101 9.24 3.51 1.39
C SER A 101 7.76 3.29 1.74
N GLY A 102 6.85 3.49 0.79
CA GLY A 102 5.41 3.21 0.96
C GLY A 102 5.14 1.73 1.19
N TYR A 103 5.75 0.84 0.43
CA TYR A 103 5.62 -0.62 0.65
C TYR A 103 6.24 -1.05 1.99
N LEU A 104 7.40 -0.48 2.36
CA LEU A 104 8.01 -0.74 3.67
C LEU A 104 7.11 -0.22 4.80
N PHE A 105 6.52 0.98 4.65
CA PHE A 105 5.58 1.55 5.59
C PHE A 105 4.36 0.63 5.81
N THR A 106 3.78 0.10 4.74
CA THR A 106 2.66 -0.84 4.83
C THR A 106 3.05 -2.11 5.56
N ALA A 107 4.17 -2.74 5.18
CA ALA A 107 4.67 -3.95 5.84
C ALA A 107 4.84 -3.75 7.34
N LEU A 108 5.48 -2.65 7.73
CA LEU A 108 5.75 -2.35 9.14
C LEU A 108 4.49 -1.93 9.92
N THR A 109 3.51 -1.26 9.31
CA THR A 109 2.26 -0.84 9.97
C THR A 109 1.31 -2.01 10.20
N VAL A 110 1.31 -3.00 9.31
CA VAL A 110 0.46 -4.20 9.44
C VAL A 110 0.88 -5.05 10.66
N ILE A 111 2.15 -5.01 11.07
CA ILE A 111 2.63 -5.74 12.27
C ILE A 111 1.92 -5.24 13.55
N PRO A 112 2.01 -3.96 13.96
CA PRO A 112 1.29 -3.48 15.13
C PRO A 112 -0.24 -3.58 14.97
N TRP A 113 -0.78 -3.49 13.74
CA TRP A 113 -2.18 -3.76 13.50
C TRP A 113 -2.57 -5.18 13.95
N MET A 114 -1.80 -6.19 13.57
CA MET A 114 -2.03 -7.58 13.96
C MET A 114 -1.88 -7.76 15.49
N LEU A 115 -0.85 -7.16 16.09
CA LEU A 115 -0.58 -7.25 17.54
C LEU A 115 -1.70 -6.61 18.38
N THR A 116 -2.31 -5.54 17.86
CA THR A 116 -3.44 -4.87 18.53
C THR A 116 -4.80 -5.49 18.19
N PHE A 117 -4.84 -6.48 17.27
CA PHE A 117 -6.11 -7.04 16.81
C PHE A 117 -6.69 -7.99 17.87
N PRO A 118 -7.94 -7.73 18.36
CA PRO A 118 -8.56 -8.57 19.38
C PRO A 118 -8.79 -9.99 18.89
N GLY A 119 -8.50 -10.95 19.77
CA GLY A 119 -8.73 -12.38 19.50
C GLY A 119 -7.65 -13.10 18.71
N VAL A 120 -6.55 -12.43 18.34
CA VAL A 120 -5.39 -13.09 17.70
C VAL A 120 -4.43 -13.64 18.76
N PHE A 121 -3.91 -12.80 19.65
CA PHE A 121 -2.96 -13.19 20.69
C PHE A 121 -3.56 -13.09 22.10
N ALA A 122 -4.53 -12.19 22.29
CA ALA A 122 -5.25 -11.99 23.54
C ALA A 122 -6.65 -11.44 23.23
N PRO A 123 -7.62 -11.57 24.16
CA PRO A 123 -8.98 -11.08 23.96
C PRO A 123 -9.05 -9.61 23.50
N ASP A 124 -8.23 -8.73 24.08
CA ASP A 124 -8.16 -7.30 23.75
C ASP A 124 -6.94 -6.92 22.89
N GLY A 125 -6.28 -7.91 22.25
CA GLY A 125 -5.02 -7.74 21.56
C GLY A 125 -3.82 -7.76 22.52
N LEU A 126 -2.61 -8.04 21.98
CA LEU A 126 -1.41 -8.22 22.81
C LEU A 126 -1.03 -6.98 23.63
N LEU A 127 -1.33 -5.77 23.12
CA LEU A 127 -1.05 -4.50 23.80
C LEU A 127 -2.19 -4.03 24.73
N GLY A 128 -3.28 -4.82 24.87
CA GLY A 128 -4.41 -4.49 25.74
C GLY A 128 -5.20 -3.23 25.37
N VAL A 129 -5.05 -2.75 24.14
CA VAL A 129 -5.60 -1.45 23.68
C VAL A 129 -6.93 -1.57 22.93
N GLY A 130 -7.40 -2.79 22.74
CA GLY A 130 -8.72 -3.08 22.19
C GLY A 130 -8.93 -2.73 20.71
N PRO A 131 -10.18 -2.82 20.24
CA PRO A 131 -10.53 -2.71 18.81
C PRO A 131 -10.32 -1.31 18.22
N ARG A 132 -10.26 -0.26 19.03
CA ARG A 132 -10.09 1.12 18.56
C ARG A 132 -8.73 1.35 17.92
N SER A 133 -7.66 0.86 18.55
CA SER A 133 -6.29 1.03 18.05
C SER A 133 -6.07 0.31 16.73
N SER A 134 -6.54 -0.94 16.59
CA SER A 134 -6.44 -1.66 15.31
C SER A 134 -7.26 -1.01 14.20
N ALA A 135 -8.40 -0.34 14.50
CA ALA A 135 -9.16 0.40 13.50
C ALA A 135 -8.40 1.63 12.98
N TRP A 136 -7.69 2.36 13.85
CA TRP A 136 -6.85 3.49 13.45
C TRP A 136 -5.61 3.06 12.66
N LEU A 137 -4.96 1.97 13.08
CA LEU A 137 -3.82 1.41 12.32
C LEU A 137 -4.26 0.93 10.93
N TYR A 138 -5.46 0.34 10.81
CA TYR A 138 -6.06 -0.03 9.53
C TYR A 138 -6.23 1.19 8.62
N MET A 139 -6.79 2.30 9.12
CA MET A 139 -6.93 3.53 8.34
C MET A 139 -5.58 4.15 8.00
N LEU A 140 -4.61 4.08 8.92
CA LEU A 140 -3.27 4.63 8.74
C LEU A 140 -2.55 4.00 7.54
N TRP A 141 -2.57 2.66 7.41
CA TRP A 141 -1.85 2.06 6.28
C TRP A 141 -2.56 2.33 4.95
N HIS A 142 -3.91 2.33 4.92
CA HIS A 142 -4.65 2.61 3.69
C HIS A 142 -4.45 4.04 3.21
N ALA A 143 -4.69 5.02 4.05
CA ALA A 143 -4.49 6.43 3.69
C ALA A 143 -3.00 6.75 3.51
N GLY A 144 -2.13 6.20 4.37
CA GLY A 144 -0.68 6.43 4.30
C GLY A 144 -0.07 5.89 3.01
N PHE A 145 -0.34 4.64 2.64
CA PHE A 145 0.18 4.10 1.37
C PHE A 145 -0.36 4.88 0.17
N SER A 146 -1.65 5.24 0.18
CA SER A 146 -2.24 6.07 -0.89
C SER A 146 -1.52 7.42 -1.02
N LEU A 147 -1.12 8.03 0.09
CA LEU A 147 -0.31 9.26 0.07
C LEU A 147 1.09 9.03 -0.54
N PHE A 148 1.76 7.92 -0.20
CA PHE A 148 3.02 7.57 -0.86
C PHE A 148 2.86 7.42 -2.37
N VAL A 149 1.75 6.82 -2.84
CA VAL A 149 1.45 6.71 -4.27
C VAL A 149 1.22 8.08 -4.91
N VAL A 150 0.49 8.99 -4.24
CA VAL A 150 0.31 10.38 -4.72
C VAL A 150 1.65 11.09 -4.83
N VAL A 151 2.48 11.02 -3.78
CA VAL A 151 3.81 11.66 -3.78
C VAL A 151 4.71 11.05 -4.86
N TYR A 152 4.68 9.73 -5.03
CA TYR A 152 5.38 9.04 -6.12
C TYR A 152 4.96 9.60 -7.49
N ALA A 153 3.65 9.68 -7.74
CA ALA A 153 3.11 10.19 -9.01
C ALA A 153 3.54 11.64 -9.27
N LEU A 154 3.52 12.49 -8.24
CA LEU A 154 3.97 13.89 -8.35
C LEU A 154 5.48 13.97 -8.61
N MET A 155 6.30 13.24 -7.86
CA MET A 155 7.77 13.28 -8.00
C MET A 155 8.26 12.71 -9.33
N LYS A 156 7.58 11.72 -9.88
CA LYS A 156 7.89 11.16 -11.20
C LYS A 156 7.90 12.24 -12.29
N HIS A 157 7.14 13.31 -12.11
CA HIS A 157 6.95 14.37 -13.10
C HIS A 157 7.81 15.60 -12.86
N LEU A 158 8.34 15.78 -11.66
CA LEU A 158 9.15 16.97 -11.32
C LEU A 158 10.57 16.92 -11.88
N GLY A 159 10.96 15.85 -12.58
CA GLY A 159 12.25 15.73 -13.27
C GLY A 159 13.40 16.02 -12.33
N THR A 160 13.74 15.11 -11.45
CA THR A 160 14.81 15.35 -10.47
C THR A 160 16.18 15.27 -11.11
N THR A 161 17.01 16.26 -10.80
CA THR A 161 18.43 16.32 -11.16
C THR A 161 19.15 15.09 -10.61
N LYS A 162 19.58 14.22 -11.51
CA LYS A 162 20.30 12.97 -11.23
C LYS A 162 21.64 13.14 -10.49
N GLU A 163 22.12 14.38 -10.34
CA GLU A 163 23.49 14.64 -9.86
C GLU A 163 23.70 14.51 -8.35
N ALA A 164 22.69 14.81 -7.53
CA ALA A 164 22.85 14.86 -6.07
C ALA A 164 22.98 13.47 -5.40
N TRP A 165 22.70 12.37 -6.09
CA TRP A 165 22.49 11.05 -5.47
C TRP A 165 23.38 9.94 -6.05
N LYS A 166 24.41 10.28 -6.83
CA LYS A 166 25.13 9.35 -7.70
C LYS A 166 25.90 8.22 -7.01
N THR A 167 26.26 8.32 -5.71
CA THR A 167 27.19 7.34 -5.10
C THR A 167 26.87 6.89 -3.67
N SER A 168 25.80 7.37 -3.05
CA SER A 168 25.55 7.13 -1.63
C SER A 168 24.42 6.13 -1.36
N HIS A 169 24.60 5.20 -0.41
CA HIS A 169 23.55 4.36 0.16
C HIS A 169 22.72 5.08 1.25
N TYR A 170 23.15 6.28 1.67
CA TYR A 170 22.49 7.07 2.70
C TYR A 170 20.97 7.28 2.46
N PRO A 171 20.50 7.53 1.21
CA PRO A 171 19.07 7.76 1.00
C PRO A 171 18.19 6.56 1.37
N VAL A 172 18.61 5.35 1.07
CA VAL A 172 17.87 4.12 1.40
C VAL A 172 17.85 3.91 2.91
N MET A 173 18.99 4.07 3.57
CA MET A 173 19.09 3.97 5.03
C MET A 173 18.24 5.02 5.73
N LEU A 174 18.34 6.28 5.28
CA LEU A 174 17.56 7.38 5.85
C LEU A 174 16.05 7.16 5.66
N ALA A 175 15.63 6.75 4.47
CA ALA A 175 14.25 6.42 4.19
C ALA A 175 13.74 5.27 5.08
N GLY A 176 14.52 4.20 5.24
CA GLY A 176 14.20 3.09 6.12
C GLY A 176 14.04 3.53 7.58
N VAL A 177 15.00 4.27 8.11
CA VAL A 177 14.96 4.82 9.49
C VAL A 177 13.76 5.75 9.67
N ALA A 178 13.50 6.63 8.69
CA ALA A 178 12.37 7.55 8.74
C ALA A 178 11.02 6.79 8.77
N VAL A 179 10.87 5.76 7.93
CA VAL A 179 9.66 4.93 7.91
C VAL A 179 9.48 4.20 9.25
N ILE A 180 10.54 3.59 9.79
CA ILE A 180 10.49 2.92 11.09
C ILE A 180 10.08 3.92 12.17
N ALA A 181 10.69 5.10 12.21
CA ALA A 181 10.37 6.15 13.18
C ALA A 181 8.89 6.57 13.07
N VAL A 182 8.38 6.82 11.86
CA VAL A 182 6.98 7.20 11.63
C VAL A 182 6.03 6.10 12.11
N VAL A 183 6.28 4.83 11.77
CA VAL A 183 5.44 3.71 12.22
C VAL A 183 5.49 3.54 13.74
N CYS A 184 6.66 3.64 14.36
CA CYS A 184 6.81 3.56 15.81
C CYS A 184 6.05 4.71 16.52
N ILE A 185 6.22 5.95 16.06
CA ILE A 185 5.53 7.12 16.62
C ILE A 185 4.01 6.96 16.46
N ALA A 186 3.53 6.62 15.27
CA ALA A 186 2.11 6.42 15.02
C ALA A 186 1.52 5.30 15.88
N THR A 187 2.24 4.18 16.00
CA THR A 187 1.82 3.06 16.87
C THR A 187 1.74 3.50 18.33
N LEU A 188 2.75 4.23 18.84
CA LEU A 188 2.75 4.73 20.21
C LEU A 188 1.59 5.70 20.46
N LEU A 189 1.34 6.64 19.55
CA LEU A 189 0.23 7.57 19.66
C LEU A 189 -1.12 6.84 19.70
N VAL A 190 -1.32 5.89 18.79
CA VAL A 190 -2.58 5.14 18.69
C VAL A 190 -2.76 4.15 19.86
N THR A 191 -1.69 3.70 20.52
CA THR A 191 -1.78 2.75 21.63
C THR A 191 -1.81 3.43 23.00
N LYS A 192 -1.03 4.49 23.21
CA LYS A 192 -0.96 5.18 24.52
C LYS A 192 -2.04 6.24 24.68
N ASP A 193 -2.31 7.01 23.61
CA ASP A 193 -3.19 8.17 23.66
C ASP A 193 -4.53 7.92 22.93
N ILE A 194 -4.95 6.67 22.83
CA ILE A 194 -6.15 6.28 22.07
C ILE A 194 -7.42 7.00 22.56
N ALA A 195 -7.47 7.43 23.81
CA ALA A 195 -8.60 8.18 24.36
C ALA A 195 -8.81 9.54 23.68
N GLN A 196 -7.76 10.15 23.15
CA GLN A 196 -7.81 11.42 22.43
C GLN A 196 -8.32 11.27 20.98
N PHE A 197 -8.27 10.05 20.43
CA PHE A 197 -8.75 9.79 19.09
C PHE A 197 -10.24 9.48 19.08
N PRO A 198 -11.00 9.95 18.08
CA PRO A 198 -12.38 9.57 17.90
C PRO A 198 -12.56 8.05 17.79
N ALA A 199 -13.61 7.51 18.39
CA ALA A 199 -13.87 6.09 18.32
C ALA A 199 -14.36 5.69 16.92
N LEU A 200 -13.53 5.01 16.13
CA LEU A 200 -13.89 4.44 14.84
C LEU A 200 -14.74 3.17 14.98
N THR A 201 -14.52 2.43 16.07
CA THR A 201 -15.30 1.24 16.42
C THR A 201 -15.69 1.32 17.89
N ASP A 202 -16.79 0.65 18.27
CA ASP A 202 -17.14 0.42 19.66
C ASP A 202 -16.26 -0.70 20.29
N ASN A 203 -16.51 -1.03 21.55
CA ASN A 203 -15.74 -2.04 22.28
C ASN A 203 -15.95 -3.47 21.75
N ILE A 204 -17.02 -3.73 21.01
CA ILE A 204 -17.30 -5.02 20.37
C ILE A 204 -16.92 -5.05 18.89
N GLY A 205 -16.27 -3.99 18.40
CA GLY A 205 -15.74 -3.92 17.04
C GLY A 205 -16.77 -3.53 15.95
N GLN A 206 -17.94 -3.00 16.33
CA GLN A 206 -18.88 -2.44 15.35
C GLN A 206 -18.43 -1.03 14.94
N LEU A 207 -18.74 -0.67 13.69
CA LEU A 207 -18.35 0.62 13.13
C LEU A 207 -19.15 1.77 13.72
N SER A 208 -18.46 2.78 14.24
CA SER A 208 -19.08 4.00 14.71
C SER A 208 -19.53 4.91 13.55
N PRO A 209 -20.41 5.90 13.80
CA PRO A 209 -20.77 6.89 12.78
C PRO A 209 -19.58 7.68 12.23
N ILE A 210 -18.49 7.80 12.98
CA ILE A 210 -17.27 8.53 12.57
C ILE A 210 -16.46 7.74 11.55
N TRP A 211 -16.59 6.40 11.51
CA TRP A 211 -15.93 5.55 10.54
C TRP A 211 -16.07 6.06 9.09
N LYS A 212 -17.28 6.55 8.72
CA LYS A 212 -17.53 7.05 7.36
C LYS A 212 -16.59 8.18 6.93
N TYR A 213 -16.18 9.03 7.86
CA TYR A 213 -15.27 10.14 7.56
C TYR A 213 -13.84 9.64 7.39
N ALA A 214 -13.35 8.77 8.26
CA ALA A 214 -12.03 8.16 8.13
C ALA A 214 -11.94 7.30 6.86
N ALA A 215 -12.94 6.47 6.59
CA ALA A 215 -13.04 5.70 5.36
C ALA A 215 -13.15 6.60 4.13
N GLY A 216 -13.92 7.70 4.21
CA GLY A 216 -14.02 8.70 3.15
C GLY A 216 -12.66 9.33 2.79
N VAL A 217 -11.83 9.65 3.79
CA VAL A 217 -10.48 10.15 3.58
C VAL A 217 -9.61 9.09 2.89
N ALA A 218 -9.63 7.85 3.34
CA ALA A 218 -8.84 6.77 2.74
C ALA A 218 -9.28 6.44 1.30
N VAL A 219 -10.59 6.44 1.02
CA VAL A 219 -11.12 6.30 -0.34
C VAL A 219 -10.73 7.48 -1.22
N LEU A 220 -10.89 8.71 -0.71
CA LEU A 220 -10.55 9.92 -1.46
C LEU A 220 -9.06 9.95 -1.82
N THR A 221 -8.16 9.64 -0.87
CA THR A 221 -6.72 9.59 -1.13
C THR A 221 -6.38 8.51 -2.17
N SER A 222 -7.04 7.35 -2.12
CA SER A 222 -6.88 6.28 -3.13
C SER A 222 -7.37 6.73 -4.51
N LEU A 223 -8.50 7.42 -4.61
CA LEU A 223 -9.00 7.97 -5.87
C LEU A 223 -8.07 9.06 -6.43
N VAL A 224 -7.56 9.96 -5.57
CA VAL A 224 -6.57 10.96 -5.97
C VAL A 224 -5.29 10.28 -6.47
N ALA A 225 -4.84 9.19 -5.84
CA ALA A 225 -3.71 8.40 -6.30
C ALA A 225 -3.96 7.80 -7.69
N ILE A 226 -5.12 7.17 -7.92
CA ILE A 226 -5.52 6.64 -9.24
C ILE A 226 -5.50 7.75 -10.29
N MET A 227 -6.13 8.88 -10.01
CA MET A 227 -6.18 10.02 -10.94
C MET A 227 -4.79 10.57 -11.25
N SER A 228 -3.94 10.70 -10.24
CA SER A 228 -2.56 11.20 -10.39
C SER A 228 -1.72 10.28 -11.29
N LEU A 229 -1.92 8.96 -11.20
CA LEU A 229 -1.26 7.97 -12.05
C LEU A 229 -1.86 7.91 -13.46
N TRP A 230 -3.16 8.16 -13.61
CA TRP A 230 -3.88 8.06 -14.88
C TRP A 230 -3.61 9.24 -15.83
N ILE A 231 -3.50 10.47 -15.30
CA ILE A 231 -3.44 11.71 -16.10
C ILE A 231 -2.24 11.75 -17.04
N ARG A 232 -1.19 10.99 -16.74
CA ARG A 232 0.05 10.98 -17.54
C ARG A 232 0.36 9.56 -18.02
N GLN A 233 1.15 9.43 -19.08
CA GLN A 233 1.45 8.12 -19.68
C GLN A 233 1.91 7.12 -18.61
N PRO A 234 1.06 6.15 -18.23
CA PRO A 234 1.38 5.23 -17.16
C PRO A 234 2.48 4.25 -17.57
N SER A 235 3.41 3.98 -16.66
CA SER A 235 4.34 2.85 -16.76
C SER A 235 3.67 1.55 -16.30
N VAL A 236 4.37 0.43 -16.44
CA VAL A 236 3.91 -0.87 -15.91
C VAL A 236 3.70 -0.78 -14.40
N LEU A 237 4.60 -0.12 -13.68
CA LEU A 237 4.47 0.08 -12.22
C LEU A 237 3.21 0.90 -11.90
N ASP A 238 2.96 1.99 -12.63
CA ASP A 238 1.78 2.82 -12.42
C ASP A 238 0.48 2.04 -12.63
N LEU A 239 0.45 1.19 -13.67
CA LEU A 239 -0.70 0.34 -13.95
C LEU A 239 -1.04 -0.57 -12.78
N TRP A 240 -0.02 -1.23 -12.19
CA TRP A 240 -0.23 -2.11 -11.05
C TRP A 240 -0.55 -1.35 -9.76
N LEU A 241 0.04 -0.17 -9.55
CA LEU A 241 -0.33 0.71 -8.44
C LEU A 241 -1.81 1.16 -8.53
N MET A 242 -2.32 1.44 -9.73
CA MET A 242 -3.75 1.73 -9.91
C MET A 242 -4.62 0.52 -9.52
N VAL A 243 -4.23 -0.70 -9.87
CA VAL A 243 -4.94 -1.92 -9.43
C VAL A 243 -4.95 -2.04 -7.90
N VAL A 244 -3.81 -1.81 -7.24
CA VAL A 244 -3.71 -1.81 -5.77
C VAL A 244 -4.61 -0.73 -5.15
N MET A 245 -4.66 0.48 -5.72
CA MET A 245 -5.55 1.54 -5.23
C MET A 245 -7.02 1.18 -5.42
N CYS A 246 -7.39 0.53 -6.52
CA CYS A 246 -8.75 0.00 -6.73
C CYS A 246 -9.09 -1.06 -5.67
N SER A 247 -8.17 -1.98 -5.36
CA SER A 247 -8.40 -2.99 -4.32
C SER A 247 -8.61 -2.36 -2.94
N TYR A 248 -7.87 -1.30 -2.58
CA TYR A 248 -8.06 -0.56 -1.32
C TYR A 248 -9.45 0.07 -1.22
N VAL A 249 -9.94 0.68 -2.30
CA VAL A 249 -11.31 1.22 -2.34
C VAL A 249 -12.34 0.11 -2.11
N ILE A 250 -12.19 -1.01 -2.83
CA ILE A 250 -13.11 -2.16 -2.72
C ILE A 250 -13.05 -2.77 -1.31
N GLU A 251 -11.85 -2.94 -0.73
CA GLU A 251 -11.68 -3.47 0.64
C GLU A 251 -12.40 -2.59 1.67
N ILE A 252 -12.21 -1.27 1.62
CA ILE A 252 -12.87 -0.34 2.55
C ILE A 252 -14.40 -0.42 2.40
N LEU A 253 -14.92 -0.54 1.18
CA LEU A 253 -16.34 -0.70 0.94
C LEU A 253 -16.85 -2.05 1.47
N LEU A 254 -16.10 -3.15 1.30
CA LEU A 254 -16.45 -4.48 1.81
C LEU A 254 -16.51 -4.53 3.34
N VAL A 255 -15.68 -3.76 4.04
CA VAL A 255 -15.77 -3.64 5.50
C VAL A 255 -17.08 -2.97 5.94
N ARG A 256 -17.65 -2.09 5.09
CA ARG A 256 -18.89 -1.35 5.37
C ARG A 256 -20.13 -2.07 4.91
N PHE A 257 -20.06 -2.81 3.81
CA PHE A 257 -21.16 -3.50 3.17
C PHE A 257 -20.88 -5.01 3.07
N PRO A 258 -21.88 -5.88 3.11
CA PRO A 258 -23.32 -5.65 3.30
C PRO A 258 -23.68 -5.39 4.76
N VAL A 259 -22.94 -5.96 5.69
CA VAL A 259 -23.10 -5.80 7.14
C VAL A 259 -21.82 -5.25 7.72
N PRO A 260 -21.86 -4.04 8.31
CA PRO A 260 -20.66 -3.43 8.87
C PRO A 260 -20.15 -4.20 10.09
N GLY A 261 -18.82 -4.30 10.20
CA GLY A 261 -18.19 -4.91 11.35
C GLY A 261 -17.09 -5.93 10.99
N ARG A 262 -16.48 -6.47 12.04
CA ARG A 262 -15.42 -7.48 11.94
C ARG A 262 -16.02 -8.87 11.77
N PHE A 263 -15.25 -9.77 11.16
CA PHE A 263 -15.61 -11.17 10.93
C PHE A 263 -16.92 -11.38 10.14
N THR A 264 -17.33 -10.37 9.39
CA THR A 264 -18.41 -10.49 8.39
C THR A 264 -17.85 -11.06 7.09
N VAL A 265 -18.72 -11.56 6.20
CA VAL A 265 -18.30 -12.00 4.85
C VAL A 265 -17.54 -10.89 4.12
N GLY A 266 -18.05 -9.64 4.17
CA GLY A 266 -17.35 -8.51 3.55
C GLY A 266 -15.97 -8.25 4.16
N TRP A 267 -15.83 -8.43 5.47
CA TRP A 267 -14.55 -8.28 6.15
C TRP A 267 -13.53 -9.35 5.71
N TYR A 268 -13.95 -10.61 5.55
CA TYR A 268 -13.08 -11.68 5.05
C TYR A 268 -12.75 -11.50 3.56
N ALA A 269 -13.78 -11.23 2.74
CA ALA A 269 -13.61 -11.08 1.29
C ALA A 269 -12.68 -9.91 0.91
N GLY A 270 -12.67 -8.83 1.71
CA GLY A 270 -11.74 -7.72 1.49
C GLY A 270 -10.28 -8.07 1.76
N ARG A 271 -10.00 -9.24 2.36
CA ARG A 271 -8.65 -9.71 2.72
C ARG A 271 -8.16 -10.90 1.90
N LEU A 272 -8.98 -11.41 1.00
CA LEU A 272 -8.63 -12.46 0.05
C LEU A 272 -8.23 -11.89 -1.31
#